data_fd309eaf10750cc1d0b33da1abd6f724
#
_entry.id   fd309eaf10750cc1d0b33da1abd6f724
#
_cell.length_a   1.000
_cell.length_b   1.000
_cell.length_c   1.000
_cell.angle_alpha   90.00
_cell.angle_beta   90.00
_cell.angle_gamma   90.00
#
_symmetry.space_group_name_H-M   'P 1'
#
loop_
_entity.id
_entity.type
_entity.pdbx_description
1 polymer ?
#
loop_
_entity_poly.entity_id
_entity_poly.type
_entity_poly.pdbx_seq_one_letter_code
_entity_poly.pdbx_strand_id
1 'polypeptide(L)'
;MPDTYGYEVDEKRARETLNTIFDGPVNFLDTSNNYGFGRSEERIGDALRERGGLPEGFVISTKLDRDMESGSFDASRARQSLEESLKRLGVEKVQVLHLHDPEHASDLKEITRSGGALDELFKIKEEGLADAVGLAMGKLDLMESILWDWPFDALMNHNRWNVINRSADSLFKKAHERGIAILNAAPYASGVLAKGSDVMPRIAYQHATTDALEPVKALEMICAKHNVPIGALALQFSTRDPRITSTAAGVTKPERVQQTLDWATAELPDELWEEIENINFSSEDPEANREYKPG
;
A
#
# COMPACT_ATOMS: atom_id res chain seq x y z
N MET A 1 -0.61 3.23 10.55
CA MET A 1 -1.90 3.15 11.27
C MET A 1 -1.63 3.15 12.76
N PRO A 2 -1.63 4.33 13.39
CA PRO A 2 -1.14 4.45 14.77
C PRO A 2 -2.00 3.68 15.78
N ASP A 3 -3.30 3.89 15.73
CA ASP A 3 -4.19 3.27 16.71
C ASP A 3 -4.32 1.75 16.55
N THR A 4 -4.10 1.24 15.34
CA THR A 4 -4.07 -0.20 15.06
C THR A 4 -2.76 -0.85 15.55
N TYR A 5 -1.66 -0.07 15.61
CA TYR A 5 -0.33 -0.56 16.03
C TYR A 5 0.11 -0.02 17.39
N GLY A 6 -0.79 0.65 18.14
CA GLY A 6 -0.58 1.04 19.52
C GLY A 6 0.42 2.17 19.75
N TYR A 7 0.58 3.09 18.78
CA TYR A 7 1.34 4.31 18.99
C TYR A 7 0.52 5.56 18.63
N GLU A 8 0.67 6.61 19.42
CA GLU A 8 0.02 7.89 19.16
C GLU A 8 0.71 8.62 17.99
N VAL A 9 -0.09 9.35 17.20
CA VAL A 9 0.41 10.28 16.19
C VAL A 9 0.33 11.69 16.74
N ASP A 10 1.48 12.32 16.88
CA ASP A 10 1.57 13.75 17.16
C ASP A 10 1.10 14.56 15.93
N GLU A 11 0.09 15.40 16.11
CA GLU A 11 -0.57 16.14 15.03
C GLU A 11 0.39 17.12 14.34
N LYS A 12 1.29 17.75 15.10
CA LYS A 12 2.31 18.64 14.54
C LYS A 12 3.26 17.86 13.64
N ARG A 13 3.74 16.69 14.11
CA ARG A 13 4.62 15.83 13.30
C ARG A 13 3.93 15.26 12.09
N ALA A 14 2.66 14.89 12.18
CA ALA A 14 1.88 14.44 11.03
C ALA A 14 1.81 15.54 9.95
N ARG A 15 1.54 16.76 10.35
CA ARG A 15 1.52 17.93 9.46
C ARG A 15 2.89 18.21 8.83
N GLU A 16 3.94 18.20 9.63
CA GLU A 16 5.32 18.37 9.15
C GLU A 16 5.68 17.27 8.12
N THR A 17 5.26 16.02 8.37
CA THR A 17 5.45 14.90 7.44
C THR A 17 4.74 15.14 6.11
N LEU A 18 3.47 15.54 6.16
CA LEU A 18 2.67 15.83 4.96
C LEU A 18 3.25 17.01 4.17
N ASN A 19 3.66 18.09 4.86
CA ASN A 19 4.33 19.21 4.18
C ASN A 19 5.63 18.79 3.52
N THR A 20 6.45 17.95 4.18
CA THR A 20 7.67 17.41 3.58
C THR A 20 7.37 16.57 2.33
N ILE A 21 6.27 15.81 2.32
CA ILE A 21 5.84 15.04 1.13
C ILE A 21 5.41 15.99 0.01
N PHE A 22 4.53 16.95 0.30
CA PHE A 22 4.00 17.87 -0.70
C PHE A 22 5.03 18.84 -1.27
N ASP A 23 6.08 19.17 -0.51
CA ASP A 23 7.19 20.03 -0.95
C ASP A 23 8.33 19.24 -1.61
N GLY A 24 8.26 17.91 -1.54
CA GLY A 24 9.27 17.00 -2.07
C GLY A 24 9.04 16.60 -3.54
N PRO A 25 9.89 15.72 -4.06
CA PRO A 25 9.80 15.23 -5.43
C PRO A 25 8.71 14.14 -5.63
N VAL A 26 8.08 13.68 -4.57
CA VAL A 26 7.02 12.64 -4.64
C VAL A 26 5.70 13.31 -5.00
N ASN A 27 4.97 12.74 -5.94
CA ASN A 27 3.67 13.25 -6.38
C ASN A 27 2.52 12.26 -6.21
N PHE A 28 2.69 11.24 -5.37
CA PHE A 28 1.68 10.22 -5.12
C PHE A 28 1.52 9.98 -3.61
N LEU A 29 0.30 10.11 -3.10
CA LEU A 29 -0.03 9.84 -1.71
C LEU A 29 -1.20 8.87 -1.63
N ASP A 30 -0.98 7.73 -0.98
CA ASP A 30 -2.01 6.73 -0.73
C ASP A 30 -2.54 6.82 0.70
N THR A 31 -3.86 6.77 0.82
CA THR A 31 -4.58 6.71 2.08
C THR A 31 -5.79 5.75 1.97
N SER A 32 -6.68 5.75 2.95
CA SER A 32 -7.92 4.98 2.94
C SER A 32 -8.93 5.61 3.91
N ASN A 33 -10.20 5.44 3.63
CA ASN A 33 -11.31 5.84 4.50
C ASN A 33 -11.13 5.32 5.93
N ASN A 34 -10.60 4.11 6.08
CA ASN A 34 -10.40 3.44 7.37
C ASN A 34 -9.10 3.74 8.09
N TYR A 35 -8.10 4.33 7.42
CA TYR A 35 -6.80 4.53 8.06
C TYR A 35 -6.88 5.49 9.24
N GLY A 36 -6.60 4.95 10.43
CA GLY A 36 -6.75 5.68 11.69
C GLY A 36 -8.19 6.12 11.97
N PHE A 37 -9.19 5.34 11.51
CA PHE A 37 -10.61 5.66 11.64
C PHE A 37 -10.97 7.02 10.99
N GLY A 38 -10.45 7.27 9.79
CA GLY A 38 -10.65 8.50 9.02
C GLY A 38 -9.62 9.60 9.30
N ARG A 39 -8.87 9.52 10.41
CA ARG A 39 -7.90 10.56 10.78
C ARG A 39 -6.77 10.75 9.77
N SER A 40 -6.43 9.73 9.00
CA SER A 40 -5.43 9.86 7.92
C SER A 40 -5.92 10.85 6.86
N GLU A 41 -7.14 10.69 6.39
CA GLU A 41 -7.75 11.60 5.41
C GLU A 41 -8.00 13.00 5.98
N GLU A 42 -8.42 13.12 7.24
CA GLU A 42 -8.61 14.41 7.91
C GLU A 42 -7.30 15.21 7.95
N ARG A 43 -6.18 14.58 8.35
CA ARG A 43 -4.85 15.22 8.38
C ARG A 43 -4.37 15.66 7.01
N ILE A 44 -4.61 14.83 6.00
CA ILE A 44 -4.28 15.18 4.60
C ILE A 44 -5.14 16.38 4.17
N GLY A 45 -6.44 16.34 4.43
CA GLY A 45 -7.36 17.43 4.12
C GLY A 45 -7.00 18.74 4.82
N ASP A 46 -6.58 18.69 6.09
CA ASP A 46 -6.10 19.86 6.82
C ASP A 46 -4.84 20.46 6.15
N ALA A 47 -3.87 19.62 5.82
CA ALA A 47 -2.67 20.05 5.12
C ALA A 47 -2.97 20.64 3.74
N LEU A 48 -3.92 20.06 3.00
CA LEU A 48 -4.37 20.59 1.70
C LEU A 48 -5.06 21.95 1.85
N ARG A 49 -5.94 22.11 2.83
CA ARG A 49 -6.63 23.41 3.09
C ARG A 49 -5.64 24.51 3.43
N GLU A 50 -4.64 24.22 4.26
CA GLU A 50 -3.59 25.19 4.64
C GLU A 50 -2.72 25.61 3.44
N ARG A 51 -2.53 24.73 2.47
CA ARG A 51 -1.75 24.98 1.24
C ARG A 51 -2.57 25.65 0.13
N GLY A 52 -3.88 25.74 0.27
CA GLY A 52 -4.78 26.25 -0.76
C GLY A 52 -5.19 25.23 -1.82
N GLY A 53 -5.00 23.93 -1.55
CA GLY A 53 -5.44 22.84 -2.42
C GLY A 53 -4.36 21.81 -2.73
N LEU A 54 -4.72 20.86 -3.60
CA LEU A 54 -3.80 19.81 -4.07
C LEU A 54 -2.79 20.42 -5.06
N PRO A 55 -1.47 20.17 -4.88
CA PRO A 55 -0.46 20.62 -5.83
C PRO A 55 -0.72 20.08 -7.25
N GLU A 56 -0.39 20.87 -8.28
CA GLU A 56 -0.54 20.46 -9.67
C GLU A 56 0.26 19.18 -9.97
N GLY A 57 -0.36 18.21 -10.65
CA GLY A 57 0.23 16.92 -10.98
C GLY A 57 0.36 15.94 -9.81
N PHE A 58 -0.17 16.29 -8.64
CA PHE A 58 -0.17 15.40 -7.48
C PHE A 58 -1.36 14.44 -7.52
N VAL A 59 -1.12 13.18 -7.19
CA VAL A 59 -2.11 12.10 -7.18
C VAL A 59 -2.46 11.74 -5.75
N ILE A 60 -3.75 11.84 -5.41
CA ILE A 60 -4.29 11.22 -4.20
C ILE A 60 -4.99 9.93 -4.58
N SER A 61 -4.57 8.86 -3.90
CA SER A 61 -5.22 7.56 -3.90
C SER A 61 -5.92 7.36 -2.56
N THR A 62 -7.21 7.03 -2.60
CA THR A 62 -7.94 6.57 -1.42
C THR A 62 -8.78 5.33 -1.74
N LYS A 63 -9.52 4.83 -0.77
CA LYS A 63 -10.16 3.52 -0.90
C LYS A 63 -11.58 3.54 -0.35
N LEU A 64 -12.46 2.84 -1.03
CA LEU A 64 -13.78 2.48 -0.50
C LEU A 64 -13.60 1.38 0.53
N ASP A 65 -14.13 1.60 1.71
CA ASP A 65 -14.02 0.66 2.82
C ASP A 65 -15.39 0.15 3.27
N ARG A 66 -15.42 -1.12 3.66
CA ARG A 66 -16.59 -1.72 4.29
C ARG A 66 -16.97 -0.98 5.57
N ASP A 67 -18.15 -1.21 6.06
CA ASP A 67 -18.51 -0.85 7.43
C ASP A 67 -17.70 -1.67 8.43
N MET A 68 -17.02 -1.00 9.35
CA MET A 68 -16.07 -1.67 10.26
C MET A 68 -16.74 -2.44 11.40
N GLU A 69 -18.00 -2.16 11.68
CA GLU A 69 -18.76 -2.85 12.74
C GLU A 69 -19.49 -4.08 12.20
N SER A 70 -20.20 -3.91 11.08
CA SER A 70 -21.02 -4.98 10.48
C SER A 70 -20.26 -5.83 9.47
N GLY A 71 -19.18 -5.30 8.88
CA GLY A 71 -18.48 -5.90 7.75
C GLY A 71 -19.22 -5.76 6.41
N SER A 72 -20.36 -5.07 6.35
CA SER A 72 -21.14 -4.88 5.13
C SER A 72 -20.37 -4.02 4.12
N PHE A 73 -20.45 -4.43 2.85
CA PHE A 73 -19.78 -3.72 1.75
C PHE A 73 -20.62 -3.76 0.47
N ASP A 74 -21.82 -3.23 0.56
CA ASP A 74 -22.72 -3.05 -0.57
C ASP A 74 -22.49 -1.72 -1.31
N ALA A 75 -23.27 -1.47 -2.36
CA ALA A 75 -23.19 -0.25 -3.14
C ALA A 75 -23.46 1.02 -2.31
N SER A 76 -24.37 0.96 -1.36
CA SER A 76 -24.68 2.10 -0.48
C SER A 76 -23.50 2.44 0.42
N ARG A 77 -22.86 1.43 1.02
CA ARG A 77 -21.66 1.63 1.85
C ARG A 77 -20.48 2.13 1.00
N ALA A 78 -20.32 1.60 -0.21
CA ALA A 78 -19.28 2.07 -1.13
C ALA A 78 -19.45 3.57 -1.43
N ARG A 79 -20.66 4.01 -1.77
CA ARG A 79 -20.98 5.44 -2.01
C ARG A 79 -20.73 6.29 -0.77
N GLN A 80 -21.23 5.87 0.38
CA GLN A 80 -21.02 6.57 1.64
C GLN A 80 -19.52 6.69 1.98
N SER A 81 -18.73 5.63 1.76
CA SER A 81 -17.29 5.65 1.98
C SER A 81 -16.58 6.72 1.15
N LEU A 82 -16.97 6.87 -0.14
CA LEU A 82 -16.43 7.95 -0.97
C LEU A 82 -16.81 9.33 -0.44
N GLU A 83 -18.09 9.54 -0.11
CA GLU A 83 -18.58 10.84 0.38
C GLU A 83 -17.87 11.27 1.66
N GLU A 84 -17.64 10.32 2.59
CA GLU A 84 -16.84 10.54 3.79
C GLU A 84 -15.41 10.95 3.45
N SER A 85 -14.77 10.23 2.51
CA SER A 85 -13.40 10.50 2.07
C SER A 85 -13.25 11.86 1.41
N LEU A 86 -14.13 12.22 0.47
CA LEU A 86 -14.11 13.53 -0.21
C LEU A 86 -14.28 14.68 0.80
N LYS A 87 -15.19 14.51 1.76
CA LYS A 87 -15.43 15.49 2.82
C LYS A 87 -14.19 15.67 3.72
N ARG A 88 -13.54 14.58 4.15
CA ARG A 88 -12.35 14.63 5.02
C ARG A 88 -11.17 15.24 4.29
N LEU A 89 -10.92 14.80 3.06
CA LEU A 89 -9.86 15.32 2.21
C LEU A 89 -10.09 16.76 1.76
N GLY A 90 -11.34 17.21 1.71
CA GLY A 90 -11.70 18.55 1.23
C GLY A 90 -11.50 18.72 -0.28
N VAL A 91 -11.76 17.67 -1.05
CA VAL A 91 -11.63 17.63 -2.52
C VAL A 91 -12.94 17.23 -3.17
N GLU A 92 -13.16 17.62 -4.43
CA GLU A 92 -14.37 17.29 -5.19
C GLU A 92 -14.26 15.90 -5.84
N LYS A 93 -13.04 15.44 -6.13
CA LYS A 93 -12.74 14.12 -6.70
C LYS A 93 -11.37 13.63 -6.25
N VAL A 94 -11.09 12.35 -6.47
CA VAL A 94 -9.76 11.76 -6.28
C VAL A 94 -9.20 11.23 -7.60
N GLN A 95 -7.88 11.14 -7.72
CA GLN A 95 -7.25 10.65 -8.93
C GLN A 95 -7.34 9.13 -9.04
N VAL A 96 -7.18 8.42 -7.90
CA VAL A 96 -7.28 6.95 -7.86
C VAL A 96 -8.18 6.54 -6.70
N LEU A 97 -9.15 5.67 -6.99
CA LEU A 97 -10.05 5.10 -6.00
C LEU A 97 -10.01 3.58 -6.06
N HIS A 98 -9.70 2.94 -4.96
CA HIS A 98 -9.68 1.47 -4.89
C HIS A 98 -10.89 0.90 -4.16
N LEU A 99 -11.37 -0.28 -4.56
CA LEU A 99 -12.11 -1.15 -3.67
C LEU A 99 -11.12 -1.82 -2.72
N HIS A 100 -11.35 -1.73 -1.40
CA HIS A 100 -10.36 -2.11 -0.38
C HIS A 100 -10.73 -3.38 0.36
N ASP A 101 -9.77 -4.30 0.42
CA ASP A 101 -9.80 -5.51 1.26
C ASP A 101 -11.16 -6.25 1.24
N PRO A 102 -11.70 -6.59 0.05
CA PRO A 102 -12.98 -7.31 -0.04
C PRO A 102 -12.95 -8.66 0.66
N GLU A 103 -11.76 -9.26 0.88
CA GLU A 103 -11.58 -10.48 1.66
C GLU A 103 -12.07 -10.40 3.10
N HIS A 104 -12.28 -9.19 3.60
CA HIS A 104 -12.72 -8.92 4.95
C HIS A 104 -14.19 -8.50 5.06
N ALA A 105 -14.91 -8.48 3.93
CA ALA A 105 -16.34 -8.22 3.95
C ALA A 105 -17.13 -9.40 4.55
N SER A 106 -18.27 -9.11 5.16
CA SER A 106 -19.16 -10.13 5.73
C SER A 106 -19.76 -11.05 4.67
N ASP A 107 -20.03 -10.52 3.48
CA ASP A 107 -20.52 -11.28 2.32
C ASP A 107 -19.89 -10.74 1.01
N LEU A 108 -19.03 -11.52 0.40
CA LEU A 108 -18.40 -11.16 -0.89
C LEU A 108 -19.43 -10.93 -2.01
N LYS A 109 -20.62 -11.52 -1.93
CA LYS A 109 -21.69 -11.29 -2.91
C LYS A 109 -22.24 -9.88 -2.89
N GLU A 110 -22.20 -9.19 -1.76
CA GLU A 110 -22.58 -7.76 -1.70
C GLU A 110 -21.69 -6.90 -2.60
N ILE A 111 -20.44 -7.34 -2.81
CA ILE A 111 -19.44 -6.66 -3.63
C ILE A 111 -19.62 -7.01 -5.11
N THR A 112 -19.75 -8.32 -5.43
CA THR A 112 -19.61 -8.84 -6.81
C THR A 112 -20.94 -9.01 -7.55
N ARG A 113 -22.09 -9.02 -6.84
CA ARG A 113 -23.41 -9.10 -7.49
C ARG A 113 -23.72 -7.86 -8.32
N SER A 114 -24.63 -7.97 -9.27
CA SER A 114 -25.18 -6.82 -9.98
C SER A 114 -25.80 -5.80 -8.99
N GLY A 115 -25.45 -4.53 -9.12
CA GLY A 115 -25.79 -3.46 -8.19
C GLY A 115 -25.03 -3.51 -6.87
N GLY A 116 -23.90 -4.20 -6.82
CA GLY A 116 -23.00 -4.30 -5.66
C GLY A 116 -21.96 -3.19 -5.60
N ALA A 117 -21.00 -3.33 -4.69
CA ALA A 117 -19.97 -2.31 -4.47
C ALA A 117 -19.05 -2.11 -5.70
N LEU A 118 -18.81 -3.16 -6.50
CA LEU A 118 -18.04 -3.03 -7.74
C LEU A 118 -18.79 -2.20 -8.79
N ASP A 119 -20.07 -2.48 -9.03
CA ASP A 119 -20.87 -1.64 -9.95
C ASP A 119 -20.85 -0.17 -9.49
N GLU A 120 -20.94 0.07 -8.18
CA GLU A 120 -20.88 1.43 -7.64
C GLU A 120 -19.51 2.09 -7.83
N LEU A 121 -18.40 1.35 -7.66
CA LEU A 121 -17.05 1.85 -7.93
C LEU A 121 -16.91 2.34 -9.39
N PHE A 122 -17.38 1.54 -10.36
CA PHE A 122 -17.30 1.94 -11.76
C PHE A 122 -18.25 3.08 -12.11
N LYS A 123 -19.43 3.14 -11.50
CA LYS A 123 -20.34 4.26 -11.61
C LYS A 123 -19.75 5.56 -11.06
N ILE A 124 -19.04 5.51 -9.93
CA ILE A 124 -18.29 6.64 -9.37
C ILE A 124 -17.27 7.18 -10.39
N LYS A 125 -16.56 6.29 -11.10
CA LYS A 125 -15.67 6.69 -12.18
C LYS A 125 -16.40 7.35 -13.35
N GLU A 126 -17.52 6.79 -13.79
CA GLU A 126 -18.36 7.37 -14.86
C GLU A 126 -18.91 8.75 -14.49
N GLU A 127 -19.21 8.99 -13.22
CA GLU A 127 -19.63 10.29 -12.69
C GLU A 127 -18.46 11.30 -12.60
N GLY A 128 -17.21 10.87 -12.82
CA GLY A 128 -16.01 11.72 -12.77
C GLY A 128 -15.54 12.06 -11.36
N LEU A 129 -16.00 11.32 -10.35
CA LEU A 129 -15.57 11.48 -8.95
C LEU A 129 -14.25 10.76 -8.65
N ALA A 130 -13.81 9.86 -9.55
CA ALA A 130 -12.49 9.27 -9.59
C ALA A 130 -11.99 9.22 -11.03
N ASP A 131 -10.70 9.56 -11.26
CA ASP A 131 -10.11 9.51 -12.61
C ASP A 131 -9.75 8.07 -13.01
N ALA A 132 -9.31 7.24 -12.05
CA ALA A 132 -8.99 5.83 -12.23
C ALA A 132 -9.54 5.01 -11.05
N VAL A 133 -9.88 3.75 -11.32
CA VAL A 133 -10.36 2.82 -10.30
C VAL A 133 -9.51 1.55 -10.23
N GLY A 134 -9.34 1.02 -9.02
CA GLY A 134 -8.48 -0.12 -8.77
C GLY A 134 -9.04 -1.09 -7.74
N LEU A 135 -8.33 -2.20 -7.59
CA LEU A 135 -8.56 -3.20 -6.54
C LEU A 135 -7.34 -3.24 -5.62
N ALA A 136 -7.53 -2.97 -4.32
CA ALA A 136 -6.48 -2.96 -3.31
C ALA A 136 -6.75 -4.03 -2.26
N MET A 137 -5.91 -5.08 -2.21
CA MET A 137 -6.08 -6.19 -1.28
C MET A 137 -4.83 -7.06 -1.18
N GLY A 138 -4.83 -7.97 -0.21
CA GLY A 138 -3.74 -8.92 -0.02
C GLY A 138 -3.93 -10.23 -0.78
N LYS A 139 -5.03 -10.91 -0.57
CA LYS A 139 -5.26 -12.30 -0.96
C LYS A 139 -5.27 -12.50 -2.47
N LEU A 140 -4.23 -13.16 -3.01
CA LEU A 140 -3.97 -13.24 -4.47
C LEU A 140 -5.05 -14.00 -5.24
N ASP A 141 -5.48 -15.16 -4.74
CA ASP A 141 -6.49 -15.98 -5.40
C ASP A 141 -7.84 -15.25 -5.55
N LEU A 142 -8.23 -14.52 -4.50
CA LEU A 142 -9.42 -13.70 -4.55
C LEU A 142 -9.23 -12.47 -5.45
N MET A 143 -8.07 -11.81 -5.39
CA MET A 143 -7.76 -10.69 -6.28
C MET A 143 -7.88 -11.11 -7.75
N GLU A 144 -7.28 -12.24 -8.12
CA GLU A 144 -7.37 -12.76 -9.48
C GLU A 144 -8.80 -13.10 -9.89
N SER A 145 -9.63 -13.63 -8.99
CA SER A 145 -11.02 -13.94 -9.28
C SER A 145 -11.91 -12.73 -9.56
N ILE A 146 -11.49 -11.55 -9.11
CA ILE A 146 -12.22 -10.29 -9.33
C ILE A 146 -11.58 -9.46 -10.45
N LEU A 147 -10.27 -9.33 -10.42
CA LEU A 147 -9.51 -8.38 -11.25
C LEU A 147 -9.71 -8.59 -12.75
N TRP A 148 -9.87 -9.84 -13.19
CA TRP A 148 -9.94 -10.15 -14.61
C TRP A 148 -11.34 -10.00 -15.23
N ASP A 149 -12.36 -9.92 -14.40
CA ASP A 149 -13.76 -9.82 -14.83
C ASP A 149 -14.24 -8.36 -14.94
N TRP A 150 -13.43 -7.40 -14.47
CA TRP A 150 -13.77 -5.99 -14.45
C TRP A 150 -12.67 -5.13 -15.09
N PRO A 151 -13.00 -3.98 -15.71
CA PRO A 151 -12.03 -3.13 -16.41
C PRO A 151 -11.29 -2.18 -15.45
N PHE A 152 -10.58 -2.73 -14.48
CA PHE A 152 -9.76 -1.95 -13.55
C PHE A 152 -8.59 -1.26 -14.25
N ASP A 153 -8.29 -0.02 -13.84
CA ASP A 153 -7.13 0.74 -14.29
C ASP A 153 -5.87 0.37 -13.48
N ALA A 154 -6.06 -0.02 -12.21
CA ALA A 154 -4.96 -0.29 -11.29
C ALA A 154 -5.24 -1.47 -10.36
N LEU A 155 -4.18 -2.05 -9.84
CA LEU A 155 -4.21 -2.92 -8.67
C LEU A 155 -3.23 -2.41 -7.61
N MET A 156 -3.53 -2.66 -6.33
CA MET A 156 -2.58 -2.49 -5.24
C MET A 156 -2.51 -3.79 -4.45
N ASN A 157 -1.30 -4.33 -4.30
CA ASN A 157 -1.06 -5.51 -3.48
C ASN A 157 0.06 -5.25 -2.48
N HIS A 158 0.00 -5.87 -1.32
CA HIS A 158 0.95 -5.64 -0.23
C HIS A 158 1.60 -6.93 0.28
N ASN A 159 2.83 -6.82 0.79
CA ASN A 159 3.63 -7.92 1.37
C ASN A 159 4.00 -9.08 0.44
N ARG A 160 3.51 -9.14 -0.78
CA ARG A 160 3.66 -10.28 -1.71
C ARG A 160 4.64 -10.04 -2.85
N TRP A 161 5.24 -8.83 -2.87
CA TRP A 161 6.34 -8.50 -3.79
C TRP A 161 7.40 -7.66 -3.06
N ASN A 162 8.38 -8.33 -2.51
CA ASN A 162 9.55 -7.75 -1.86
C ASN A 162 10.71 -8.75 -1.93
N VAL A 163 11.88 -8.38 -1.43
CA VAL A 163 13.09 -9.17 -1.57
C VAL A 163 13.02 -10.57 -0.92
N ILE A 164 12.14 -10.79 0.06
CA ILE A 164 11.95 -12.08 0.75
C ILE A 164 10.64 -12.81 0.38
N ASN A 165 9.75 -12.16 -0.38
CA ASN A 165 8.52 -12.80 -0.84
C ASN A 165 8.19 -12.35 -2.26
N ARG A 166 7.93 -13.31 -3.17
CA ARG A 166 7.64 -13.07 -4.58
C ARG A 166 6.35 -13.78 -5.03
N SER A 167 5.41 -14.00 -4.11
CA SER A 167 4.16 -14.71 -4.42
C SER A 167 3.29 -13.98 -5.45
N ALA A 168 3.40 -12.64 -5.57
CA ALA A 168 2.66 -11.85 -6.55
C ALA A 168 3.27 -11.85 -7.98
N ASP A 169 4.36 -12.57 -8.26
CA ASP A 169 5.06 -12.50 -9.55
C ASP A 169 4.14 -12.77 -10.76
N SER A 170 3.38 -13.85 -10.69
CA SER A 170 2.44 -14.25 -11.77
C SER A 170 1.33 -13.21 -11.97
N LEU A 171 0.76 -12.69 -10.87
CA LEU A 171 -0.25 -11.64 -10.89
C LEU A 171 0.28 -10.37 -11.56
N PHE A 172 1.46 -9.90 -11.13
CA PHE A 172 2.07 -8.68 -11.65
C PHE A 172 2.44 -8.80 -13.12
N LYS A 173 2.97 -9.97 -13.55
CA LYS A 173 3.24 -10.23 -14.96
C LYS A 173 1.97 -10.08 -15.79
N LYS A 174 0.90 -10.77 -15.40
CA LYS A 174 -0.39 -10.78 -16.11
C LYS A 174 -1.07 -9.41 -16.12
N ALA A 175 -0.98 -8.66 -15.01
CA ALA A 175 -1.52 -7.30 -14.92
C ALA A 175 -0.75 -6.32 -15.82
N HIS A 176 0.57 -6.39 -15.82
CA HIS A 176 1.43 -5.57 -16.68
C HIS A 176 1.14 -5.83 -18.17
N GLU A 177 1.03 -7.11 -18.58
CA GLU A 177 0.69 -7.50 -19.95
C GLU A 177 -0.68 -6.96 -20.40
N ARG A 178 -1.59 -6.71 -19.45
CA ARG A 178 -2.92 -6.14 -19.69
C ARG A 178 -2.98 -4.61 -19.58
N GLY A 179 -1.86 -3.97 -19.27
CA GLY A 179 -1.80 -2.51 -19.10
C GLY A 179 -2.43 -1.99 -17.81
N ILE A 180 -2.64 -2.86 -16.80
CA ILE A 180 -3.13 -2.47 -15.48
C ILE A 180 -1.96 -1.91 -14.68
N ALA A 181 -2.12 -0.70 -14.14
CA ALA A 181 -1.11 -0.07 -13.29
C ALA A 181 -0.91 -0.88 -11.99
N ILE A 182 0.35 -1.13 -11.62
CA ILE A 182 0.67 -1.92 -10.43
C ILE A 182 1.23 -1.02 -9.34
N LEU A 183 0.51 -0.94 -8.22
CA LEU A 183 0.93 -0.26 -7.01
C LEU A 183 1.41 -1.32 -6.00
N ASN A 184 2.72 -1.41 -5.81
CA ASN A 184 3.30 -2.35 -4.84
C ASN A 184 3.41 -1.70 -3.47
N ALA A 185 2.72 -2.23 -2.48
CA ALA A 185 2.72 -1.70 -1.12
C ALA A 185 3.53 -2.59 -0.15
N ALA A 186 3.92 -2.00 0.98
CA ALA A 186 4.70 -2.66 2.03
C ALA A 186 6.05 -3.26 1.55
N PRO A 187 6.90 -2.51 0.82
CA PRO A 187 8.20 -3.01 0.35
C PRO A 187 9.12 -3.44 1.50
N TYR A 188 8.87 -2.96 2.71
CA TYR A 188 9.65 -3.26 3.91
C TYR A 188 9.14 -4.45 4.72
N ALA A 189 8.19 -5.25 4.21
CA ALA A 189 7.64 -6.44 4.87
C ALA A 189 7.31 -6.20 6.36
N SER A 190 6.44 -5.22 6.64
CA SER A 190 6.06 -4.76 7.99
C SER A 190 7.19 -4.06 8.77
N GLY A 191 8.24 -3.64 8.09
CA GLY A 191 9.34 -2.87 8.66
C GLY A 191 10.59 -3.67 9.00
N VAL A 192 10.58 -5.01 8.90
CA VAL A 192 11.77 -5.83 9.12
C VAL A 192 12.90 -5.48 8.16
N LEU A 193 12.57 -5.24 6.89
CA LEU A 193 13.51 -4.84 5.85
C LEU A 193 13.93 -3.35 5.91
N ALA A 194 13.40 -2.58 6.86
CA ALA A 194 13.81 -1.19 7.08
C ALA A 194 14.58 -0.99 8.39
N LYS A 195 14.32 -1.83 9.40
CA LYS A 195 14.84 -1.68 10.75
C LYS A 195 15.75 -2.83 11.18
N GLY A 196 15.75 -3.93 10.42
CA GLY A 196 16.48 -5.14 10.75
C GLY A 196 15.68 -6.13 11.61
N SER A 197 16.12 -7.39 11.56
CA SER A 197 15.48 -8.53 12.20
C SER A 197 15.49 -8.45 13.74
N ASP A 198 16.53 -7.86 14.34
CA ASP A 198 16.64 -7.70 15.80
C ASP A 198 15.69 -6.63 16.35
N VAL A 199 15.42 -5.57 15.56
CA VAL A 199 14.60 -4.43 16.00
C VAL A 199 13.11 -4.64 15.68
N MET A 200 12.82 -5.30 14.56
CA MET A 200 11.46 -5.50 14.07
C MET A 200 11.26 -6.94 13.56
N PRO A 201 11.19 -7.93 14.46
CA PRO A 201 11.01 -9.34 14.08
C PRO A 201 9.57 -9.64 13.64
N ARG A 202 9.08 -8.91 12.62
CA ARG A 202 7.72 -9.05 12.07
C ARG A 202 7.75 -9.12 10.56
N ILE A 203 7.02 -10.08 10.00
CA ILE A 203 6.78 -10.22 8.56
C ILE A 203 5.27 -10.27 8.36
N ALA A 204 4.75 -9.53 7.38
CA ALA A 204 3.33 -9.50 7.04
C ALA A 204 2.43 -9.32 8.29
N TYR A 205 2.76 -8.32 9.13
CA TYR A 205 2.05 -7.93 10.36
C TYR A 205 2.08 -8.95 11.51
N GLN A 206 2.77 -10.08 11.37
CA GLN A 206 2.86 -11.14 12.36
C GLN A 206 4.27 -11.25 12.94
N HIS A 207 4.40 -11.76 14.17
CA HIS A 207 5.70 -12.13 14.69
C HIS A 207 6.30 -13.25 13.83
N ALA A 208 7.50 -13.02 13.32
CA ALA A 208 8.18 -13.98 12.49
C ALA A 208 8.86 -15.07 13.33
N THR A 209 8.84 -16.30 12.83
CA THR A 209 9.63 -17.41 13.39
C THR A 209 11.12 -17.20 13.07
N THR A 210 11.99 -17.92 13.77
CA THR A 210 13.44 -17.89 13.49
C THR A 210 13.73 -18.23 12.04
N ASP A 211 13.09 -19.28 11.51
CA ASP A 211 13.29 -19.73 10.13
C ASP A 211 12.83 -18.70 9.11
N ALA A 212 11.71 -18.02 9.38
CA ALA A 212 11.22 -16.94 8.51
C ALA A 212 12.16 -15.71 8.51
N LEU A 213 12.97 -15.51 9.54
CA LEU A 213 13.95 -14.44 9.62
C LEU A 213 15.30 -14.79 8.99
N GLU A 214 15.60 -16.04 8.69
CA GLU A 214 16.88 -16.44 8.09
C GLU A 214 17.21 -15.71 6.79
N PRO A 215 16.26 -15.55 5.82
CA PRO A 215 16.54 -14.76 4.62
C PRO A 215 16.83 -13.28 4.95
N VAL A 216 16.18 -12.71 5.96
CA VAL A 216 16.41 -11.32 6.38
C VAL A 216 17.82 -11.16 6.92
N LYS A 217 18.28 -12.06 7.81
CA LYS A 217 19.64 -12.05 8.35
C LYS A 217 20.70 -12.21 7.27
N ALA A 218 20.44 -13.08 6.29
CA ALA A 218 21.35 -13.23 5.15
C ALA A 218 21.45 -11.92 4.35
N LEU A 219 20.33 -11.24 4.11
CA LEU A 219 20.31 -9.92 3.46
C LEU A 219 21.03 -8.86 4.29
N GLU A 220 20.87 -8.85 5.61
CA GLU A 220 21.58 -7.95 6.51
C GLU A 220 23.11 -8.12 6.40
N MET A 221 23.59 -9.36 6.33
CA MET A 221 25.02 -9.64 6.14
C MET A 221 25.55 -9.16 4.79
N ILE A 222 24.81 -9.41 3.71
CA ILE A 222 25.16 -8.93 2.36
C ILE A 222 25.16 -7.40 2.33
N CYS A 223 24.12 -6.77 2.83
CA CYS A 223 24.03 -5.31 2.90
C CYS A 223 25.18 -4.70 3.71
N ALA A 224 25.54 -5.31 4.86
CA ALA A 224 26.66 -4.85 5.67
C ALA A 224 28.00 -4.97 4.92
N LYS A 225 28.23 -6.07 4.18
CA LYS A 225 29.42 -6.27 3.34
C LYS A 225 29.60 -5.15 2.31
N HIS A 226 28.51 -4.69 1.71
CA HIS A 226 28.52 -3.65 0.69
C HIS A 226 28.30 -2.22 1.27
N ASN A 227 28.20 -2.09 2.59
CA ASN A 227 27.88 -0.81 3.27
C ASN A 227 26.60 -0.17 2.76
N VAL A 228 25.57 -0.96 2.50
CA VAL A 228 24.24 -0.55 1.99
C VAL A 228 23.19 -0.71 3.09
N PRO A 229 22.32 0.28 3.34
CA PRO A 229 21.17 0.08 4.21
C PRO A 229 20.20 -0.96 3.63
N ILE A 230 19.76 -1.94 4.43
CA ILE A 230 18.79 -2.95 3.98
C ILE A 230 17.49 -2.31 3.45
N GLY A 231 17.09 -1.16 4.01
CA GLY A 231 15.92 -0.42 3.52
C GLY A 231 16.10 0.14 2.11
N ALA A 232 17.32 0.52 1.71
CA ALA A 232 17.59 0.95 0.34
C ALA A 232 17.46 -0.22 -0.63
N LEU A 233 18.02 -1.37 -0.29
CA LEU A 233 17.86 -2.61 -1.07
C LEU A 233 16.38 -2.97 -1.22
N ALA A 234 15.62 -3.01 -0.11
CA ALA A 234 14.22 -3.41 -0.11
C ALA A 234 13.33 -2.46 -0.93
N LEU A 235 13.59 -1.15 -0.85
CA LEU A 235 12.86 -0.16 -1.63
C LEU A 235 13.18 -0.29 -3.12
N GLN A 236 14.46 -0.36 -3.45
CA GLN A 236 14.90 -0.45 -4.85
C GLN A 236 14.57 -1.79 -5.50
N PHE A 237 14.44 -2.88 -4.75
CA PHE A 237 13.90 -4.14 -5.28
C PHE A 237 12.52 -3.92 -5.92
N SER A 238 11.68 -3.09 -5.31
CA SER A 238 10.36 -2.75 -5.87
C SER A 238 10.46 -1.69 -6.96
N THR A 239 11.17 -0.60 -6.74
CA THR A 239 11.18 0.55 -7.68
C THR A 239 11.97 0.27 -8.97
N ARG A 240 12.85 -0.72 -9.00
CA ARG A 240 13.59 -1.17 -10.21
C ARG A 240 12.81 -2.15 -11.07
N ASP A 241 11.72 -2.75 -10.58
CA ASP A 241 10.90 -3.64 -11.37
C ASP A 241 10.09 -2.85 -12.40
N PRO A 242 10.32 -3.03 -13.71
CA PRO A 242 9.69 -2.22 -14.75
C PRO A 242 8.17 -2.42 -14.83
N ARG A 243 7.63 -3.43 -14.18
CA ARG A 243 6.18 -3.68 -14.10
C ARG A 243 5.50 -2.77 -13.07
N ILE A 244 6.25 -2.31 -12.06
CA ILE A 244 5.70 -1.51 -10.95
C ILE A 244 5.54 -0.05 -11.38
N THR A 245 4.31 0.42 -11.34
CA THR A 245 3.99 1.82 -11.64
C THR A 245 4.35 2.74 -10.48
N SER A 246 4.08 2.30 -9.25
CA SER A 246 4.44 3.04 -8.04
C SER A 246 4.65 2.10 -6.85
N THR A 247 5.55 2.48 -5.94
CA THR A 247 5.81 1.75 -4.69
C THR A 247 5.35 2.57 -3.50
N ALA A 248 4.35 2.07 -2.77
CA ALA A 248 3.83 2.73 -1.58
C ALA A 248 4.67 2.37 -0.33
N ALA A 249 5.50 3.31 0.10
CA ALA A 249 6.31 3.20 1.31
C ALA A 249 5.67 3.98 2.46
N GLY A 250 5.40 3.31 3.58
CA GLY A 250 4.81 3.94 4.76
C GLY A 250 5.77 4.86 5.50
N VAL A 251 5.39 6.11 5.69
CA VAL A 251 6.15 7.12 6.45
C VAL A 251 5.27 7.78 7.51
N THR A 252 5.84 8.09 8.68
CA THR A 252 5.13 8.70 9.81
C THR A 252 5.88 9.87 10.43
N LYS A 253 7.00 10.27 9.81
CA LYS A 253 7.89 11.32 10.35
C LYS A 253 8.59 12.01 9.18
N PRO A 254 8.86 13.34 9.27
CA PRO A 254 9.53 14.09 8.20
C PRO A 254 10.89 13.50 7.82
N GLU A 255 11.68 13.11 8.82
CA GLU A 255 13.00 12.51 8.60
C GLU A 255 12.94 11.15 7.89
N ARG A 256 11.79 10.44 7.96
CA ARG A 256 11.57 9.20 7.22
C ARG A 256 11.21 9.45 5.76
N VAL A 257 10.58 10.57 5.46
CA VAL A 257 10.37 10.99 4.06
C VAL A 257 11.72 11.18 3.39
N GLN A 258 12.61 11.99 3.98
CA GLN A 258 13.95 12.20 3.43
C GLN A 258 14.75 10.90 3.32
N GLN A 259 14.75 10.08 4.37
CA GLN A 259 15.42 8.79 4.34
C GLN A 259 14.91 7.87 3.22
N THR A 260 13.59 7.88 2.96
CA THR A 260 13.01 7.08 1.87
C THR A 260 13.47 7.59 0.50
N LEU A 261 13.57 8.90 0.34
CA LEU A 261 14.12 9.52 -0.89
C LEU A 261 15.59 9.17 -1.07
N ASP A 262 16.40 9.28 0.00
CA ASP A 262 17.82 8.92 -0.03
C ASP A 262 18.00 7.43 -0.40
N TRP A 263 17.16 6.55 0.14
CA TRP A 263 17.19 5.13 -0.19
C TRP A 263 16.76 4.82 -1.62
N ALA A 264 15.77 5.55 -2.13
CA ALA A 264 15.30 5.37 -3.51
C ALA A 264 16.35 5.76 -4.55
N THR A 265 17.23 6.70 -4.22
CA THR A 265 18.24 7.27 -5.13
C THR A 265 19.67 6.83 -4.80
N ALA A 266 19.88 6.02 -3.76
CA ALA A 266 21.19 5.49 -3.40
C ALA A 266 21.77 4.64 -4.54
N GLU A 267 23.06 4.80 -4.82
CA GLU A 267 23.79 3.91 -5.71
C GLU A 267 24.05 2.57 -5.01
N LEU A 268 23.49 1.49 -5.55
CA LEU A 268 23.69 0.14 -5.05
C LEU A 268 24.59 -0.63 -6.03
N PRO A 269 25.69 -1.28 -5.56
CA PRO A 269 26.61 -2.00 -6.44
C PRO A 269 25.92 -3.16 -7.17
N ASP A 270 26.34 -3.44 -8.40
CA ASP A 270 25.80 -4.57 -9.17
C ASP A 270 26.09 -5.91 -8.50
N GLU A 271 27.22 -6.05 -7.84
CA GLU A 271 27.60 -7.24 -7.07
C GLU A 271 26.61 -7.53 -5.93
N LEU A 272 26.00 -6.50 -5.34
CA LEU A 272 24.94 -6.68 -4.34
C LEU A 272 23.74 -7.39 -4.96
N TRP A 273 23.33 -6.95 -6.16
CA TRP A 273 22.19 -7.53 -6.87
C TRP A 273 22.45 -8.99 -7.27
N GLU A 274 23.65 -9.31 -7.72
CA GLU A 274 24.08 -10.69 -8.03
C GLU A 274 24.06 -11.59 -6.77
N GLU A 275 24.49 -11.07 -5.63
CA GLU A 275 24.50 -11.85 -4.39
C GLU A 275 23.08 -12.14 -3.87
N ILE A 276 22.14 -11.20 -3.97
CA ILE A 276 20.78 -11.41 -3.50
C ILE A 276 19.95 -12.34 -4.39
N GLU A 277 20.34 -12.58 -5.64
CA GLU A 277 19.69 -13.59 -6.48
C GLU A 277 19.74 -14.98 -5.88
N ASN A 278 20.76 -15.26 -5.06
CA ASN A 278 20.97 -16.55 -4.38
C ASN A 278 20.26 -16.64 -3.01
N ILE A 279 19.57 -15.57 -2.57
CA ILE A 279 18.82 -15.58 -1.31
C ILE A 279 17.48 -16.29 -1.51
N ASN A 280 17.17 -17.18 -0.58
CA ASN A 280 15.87 -17.83 -0.55
C ASN A 280 14.76 -16.81 -0.34
N PHE A 281 13.73 -16.87 -1.17
CA PHE A 281 12.50 -16.10 -0.99
C PHE A 281 11.30 -17.06 -0.96
N SER A 282 10.23 -16.63 -0.33
CA SER A 282 8.96 -17.35 -0.34
C SER A 282 8.14 -16.98 -1.57
N SER A 283 7.48 -17.97 -2.16
CA SER A 283 6.42 -17.81 -3.16
C SER A 283 5.03 -18.12 -2.62
N GLU A 284 4.93 -18.36 -1.31
CA GLU A 284 3.67 -18.61 -0.63
C GLU A 284 3.06 -17.31 -0.12
N ASP A 285 1.73 -17.28 0.04
CA ASP A 285 1.04 -16.14 0.63
C ASP A 285 1.50 -15.94 2.08
N PRO A 286 2.13 -14.79 2.41
CA PRO A 286 2.68 -14.57 3.74
C PRO A 286 1.62 -14.39 4.82
N GLU A 287 0.35 -14.25 4.44
CA GLU A 287 -0.79 -14.09 5.35
C GLU A 287 -1.78 -15.26 5.27
N ALA A 288 -1.43 -16.37 4.60
CA ALA A 288 -2.31 -17.53 4.42
C ALA A 288 -2.89 -18.07 5.73
N ASN A 289 -2.13 -17.99 6.82
CA ASN A 289 -2.52 -18.46 8.14
C ASN A 289 -2.92 -17.33 9.11
N ARG A 290 -3.07 -16.11 8.61
CA ARG A 290 -3.45 -14.98 9.45
C ARG A 290 -4.94 -15.04 9.78
N GLU A 291 -5.27 -15.21 11.06
CA GLU A 291 -6.62 -14.97 11.55
C GLU A 291 -6.89 -13.46 11.53
N TYR A 292 -7.76 -13.04 10.64
CA TYR A 292 -8.24 -11.66 10.63
C TYR A 292 -9.19 -11.46 11.80
N LYS A 293 -8.84 -10.52 12.67
CA LYS A 293 -9.77 -10.01 13.70
C LYS A 293 -10.21 -8.63 13.23
N PRO A 294 -11.52 -8.44 12.95
CA PRO A 294 -12.03 -7.09 12.73
C PRO A 294 -11.65 -6.27 13.97
N GLY A 295 -10.91 -5.21 13.75
CA GLY A 295 -10.40 -4.33 14.79
C GLY A 295 -11.47 -3.37 15.27
#